data_b9271d7ddf18f19577892ac0170a243d
#
_entry.id   b9271d7ddf18f19577892ac0170a243d
#
_cell.length_a   1.000
_cell.length_b   1.000
_cell.length_c   1.000
_cell.angle_alpha   90.00
_cell.angle_beta   90.00
_cell.angle_gamma   90.00
#
_symmetry.space_group_name_H-M   'P 1'
#
loop_
_entity.id
_entity.type
_entity.pdbx_description
1 polymer ?
#
loop_
_entity_poly.entity_id
_entity_poly.type
_entity_poly.pdbx_seq_one_letter_code
_entity_poly.pdbx_strand_id
1 'polypeptide(L)'
;MTLDDYILQHTEPEPEYLYRLWRATHIHTIHGRMASGHLQGRLLKMLVRMIKPKNILEIGTFSGYSAISMAEGLDEGGRLYTFEINDEMEDFTRKWIEGSDVADKIEFIIGDALQEAPKLGIEFDLAFMDGDKRTYRDCYEMVMSILKPGGFILADNTLWDGHVVDHAYDKDRQTQGIETFNDYIARDERVEQVILPLRDGLTLIRVKN
;
A
#
# COMPACT_ATOMS: atom_id res chain seq x y z
N MET A 1 -15.66 16.27 -19.72
CA MET A 1 -14.35 16.01 -19.08
C MET A 1 -14.46 16.41 -17.62
N THR A 2 -14.33 15.47 -16.72
CA THR A 2 -14.30 15.71 -15.27
C THR A 2 -12.92 16.19 -14.84
N LEU A 3 -12.76 16.62 -13.58
CA LEU A 3 -11.45 16.94 -13.03
C LEU A 3 -10.54 15.69 -13.00
N ASP A 4 -11.11 14.53 -12.67
CA ASP A 4 -10.38 13.26 -12.64
C ASP A 4 -9.88 12.87 -14.04
N ASP A 5 -10.72 13.05 -15.09
CA ASP A 5 -10.28 12.81 -16.47
C ASP A 5 -9.11 13.72 -16.85
N TYR A 6 -9.15 14.99 -16.42
CA TYR A 6 -8.07 15.92 -16.66
C TYR A 6 -6.78 15.51 -15.97
N ILE A 7 -6.86 15.12 -14.68
CA ILE A 7 -5.71 14.66 -13.90
C ILE A 7 -5.07 13.44 -14.59
N LEU A 8 -5.87 12.44 -14.96
CA LEU A 8 -5.37 11.22 -15.59
C LEU A 8 -4.74 11.48 -16.97
N GLN A 9 -5.29 12.42 -17.74
CA GLN A 9 -4.71 12.82 -19.03
C GLN A 9 -3.36 13.56 -18.90
N HIS A 10 -3.07 14.14 -17.73
CA HIS A 10 -1.84 14.89 -17.45
C HIS A 10 -0.90 14.14 -16.48
N THR A 11 -1.24 12.88 -16.17
CA THR A 11 -0.37 11.96 -15.42
C THR A 11 0.40 11.06 -16.39
N GLU A 12 1.58 10.57 -16.01
CA GLU A 12 2.32 9.54 -16.76
C GLU A 12 1.35 8.42 -17.19
N PRO A 13 1.33 8.02 -18.48
CA PRO A 13 0.41 6.99 -18.94
C PRO A 13 0.53 5.70 -18.14
N GLU A 14 -0.62 5.09 -17.86
CA GLU A 14 -0.64 3.76 -17.24
C GLU A 14 -0.04 2.73 -18.21
N PRO A 15 0.93 1.91 -17.79
CA PRO A 15 1.43 0.82 -18.62
C PRO A 15 0.30 -0.15 -19.01
N GLU A 16 0.33 -0.62 -20.25
CA GLU A 16 -0.67 -1.57 -20.76
C GLU A 16 -0.82 -2.80 -19.86
N TYR A 17 0.27 -3.28 -19.28
CA TYR A 17 0.26 -4.42 -18.37
C TYR A 17 -0.56 -4.14 -17.11
N LEU A 18 -0.36 -2.98 -16.47
CA LEU A 18 -1.11 -2.57 -15.27
C LEU A 18 -2.59 -2.31 -15.60
N TYR A 19 -2.89 -1.71 -16.75
CA TYR A 19 -4.28 -1.56 -17.21
C TYR A 19 -4.98 -2.92 -17.39
N ARG A 20 -4.29 -3.88 -17.98
CA ARG A 20 -4.83 -5.24 -18.14
C ARG A 20 -5.03 -5.94 -16.81
N LEU A 21 -4.11 -5.78 -15.86
CA LEU A 21 -4.25 -6.28 -14.49
C LEU A 21 -5.46 -5.64 -13.80
N TRP A 22 -5.55 -4.31 -13.83
CA TRP A 22 -6.68 -3.58 -13.26
C TRP A 22 -8.01 -4.06 -13.84
N ARG A 23 -8.09 -4.19 -15.16
CA ARG A 23 -9.29 -4.72 -15.84
C ARG A 23 -9.60 -6.15 -15.42
N ALA A 24 -8.61 -7.03 -15.38
CA ALA A 24 -8.78 -8.41 -14.96
C ALA A 24 -9.28 -8.51 -13.51
N THR A 25 -8.73 -7.67 -12.62
CA THR A 25 -9.17 -7.58 -11.22
C THR A 25 -10.66 -7.24 -11.14
N HIS A 26 -11.14 -6.26 -11.92
CA HIS A 26 -12.58 -5.90 -11.95
C HIS A 26 -13.48 -6.98 -12.54
N ILE A 27 -12.98 -7.80 -13.45
CA ILE A 27 -13.76 -8.86 -14.09
C ILE A 27 -13.81 -10.14 -13.24
N HIS A 28 -12.72 -10.47 -12.56
CA HIS A 28 -12.53 -11.78 -11.94
C HIS A 28 -12.55 -11.77 -10.41
N THR A 29 -12.60 -10.60 -9.75
CA THR A 29 -12.69 -10.51 -8.29
C THR A 29 -13.96 -9.78 -7.85
N ILE A 30 -14.43 -10.11 -6.63
CA ILE A 30 -15.65 -9.50 -6.08
C ILE A 30 -15.41 -8.01 -5.72
N HIS A 31 -14.20 -7.66 -5.33
CA HIS A 31 -13.83 -6.34 -4.81
C HIS A 31 -12.87 -5.59 -5.73
N GLY A 32 -13.11 -5.60 -7.05
CA GLY A 32 -12.22 -4.97 -8.04
C GLY A 32 -11.83 -3.52 -7.73
N ARG A 33 -12.70 -2.76 -7.03
CA ARG A 33 -12.44 -1.38 -6.59
C ARG A 33 -11.27 -1.25 -5.62
N MET A 34 -10.85 -2.33 -4.95
CA MET A 34 -9.71 -2.31 -4.02
C MET A 34 -8.37 -2.11 -4.73
N ALA A 35 -8.28 -2.41 -6.04
CA ALA A 35 -7.06 -2.12 -6.80
C ALA A 35 -6.74 -0.62 -6.81
N SER A 36 -5.49 -0.26 -6.52
CA SER A 36 -5.05 1.14 -6.39
C SER A 36 -5.33 2.00 -7.62
N GLY A 37 -5.18 1.45 -8.82
CA GLY A 37 -5.48 2.13 -10.09
C GLY A 37 -4.38 3.13 -10.52
N HIS A 38 -4.62 3.75 -11.70
CA HIS A 38 -3.62 4.50 -12.44
C HIS A 38 -2.93 5.60 -11.63
N LEU A 39 -3.70 6.55 -11.06
CA LEU A 39 -3.13 7.72 -10.37
C LEU A 39 -2.29 7.30 -9.16
N GLN A 40 -2.82 6.43 -8.31
CA GLN A 40 -2.12 5.97 -7.11
C GLN A 40 -0.91 5.10 -7.48
N GLY A 41 -1.02 4.22 -8.49
CA GLY A 41 0.10 3.42 -8.95
C GLY A 41 1.27 4.29 -9.45
N ARG A 42 0.99 5.35 -10.21
CA ARG A 42 2.06 6.28 -10.66
C ARG A 42 2.64 7.08 -9.51
N LEU A 43 1.82 7.46 -8.52
CA LEU A 43 2.33 8.11 -7.30
C LEU A 43 3.24 7.17 -6.50
N LEU A 44 2.82 5.92 -6.27
CA LEU A 44 3.64 4.93 -5.55
C LEU A 44 4.99 4.72 -6.23
N LYS A 45 5.01 4.53 -7.55
CA LYS A 45 6.24 4.47 -8.34
C LYS A 45 7.12 5.72 -8.14
N MET A 46 6.53 6.92 -8.17
CA MET A 46 7.24 8.18 -8.00
C MET A 46 7.84 8.29 -6.60
N LEU A 47 7.07 7.94 -5.54
CA LEU A 47 7.55 7.95 -4.17
C LEU A 47 8.71 6.96 -3.97
N VAL A 48 8.63 5.76 -4.54
CA VAL A 48 9.74 4.80 -4.50
C VAL A 48 10.99 5.38 -5.16
N ARG A 49 10.87 6.04 -6.31
CA ARG A 49 12.01 6.70 -6.98
C ARG A 49 12.59 7.86 -6.18
N MET A 50 11.77 8.57 -5.42
CA MET A 50 12.22 9.70 -4.56
C MET A 50 12.91 9.20 -3.29
N ILE A 51 12.35 8.17 -2.64
CA ILE A 51 12.84 7.59 -1.38
C ILE A 51 14.05 6.70 -1.64
N LYS A 52 14.09 6.00 -2.79
CA LYS A 52 15.12 5.01 -3.18
C LYS A 52 15.31 3.90 -2.13
N PRO A 53 14.23 3.24 -1.72
CA PRO A 53 14.32 2.17 -0.74
C PRO A 53 15.07 0.98 -1.34
N LYS A 54 15.82 0.27 -0.51
CA LYS A 54 16.41 -1.03 -0.86
C LYS A 54 15.40 -2.15 -0.62
N ASN A 55 14.70 -2.09 0.51
CA ASN A 55 13.69 -3.08 0.87
C ASN A 55 12.35 -2.38 1.14
N ILE A 56 11.30 -2.85 0.44
CA ILE A 56 9.92 -2.41 0.64
C ILE A 56 9.13 -3.55 1.27
N LEU A 57 8.35 -3.24 2.31
CA LEU A 57 7.31 -4.10 2.86
C LEU A 57 5.96 -3.64 2.33
N GLU A 58 5.13 -4.56 1.86
CA GLU A 58 3.73 -4.31 1.55
C GLU A 58 2.83 -5.24 2.37
N ILE A 59 1.83 -4.67 3.03
CA ILE A 59 0.81 -5.39 3.79
C ILE A 59 -0.53 -5.26 3.06
N GLY A 60 -0.99 -6.34 2.45
CA GLY A 60 -2.15 -6.38 1.57
C GLY A 60 -1.77 -6.31 0.09
N THR A 61 -1.49 -7.47 -0.52
CA THR A 61 -1.12 -7.58 -1.94
C THR A 61 -2.33 -7.46 -2.86
N PHE A 62 -3.44 -8.08 -2.45
CA PHE A 62 -4.65 -8.26 -3.26
C PHE A 62 -4.33 -8.78 -4.66
N SER A 63 -4.47 -7.94 -5.70
CA SER A 63 -4.20 -8.35 -7.09
C SER A 63 -2.74 -8.13 -7.54
N GLY A 64 -1.90 -7.50 -6.72
CA GLY A 64 -0.50 -7.18 -7.02
C GLY A 64 -0.30 -5.85 -7.77
N TYR A 65 -1.35 -5.05 -7.94
CA TYR A 65 -1.26 -3.78 -8.70
C TYR A 65 -0.28 -2.79 -8.05
N SER A 66 -0.41 -2.55 -6.74
CA SER A 66 0.48 -1.68 -5.96
C SER A 66 1.90 -2.24 -5.90
N ALA A 67 2.04 -3.56 -5.68
CA ALA A 67 3.33 -4.24 -5.66
C ALA A 67 4.11 -4.01 -6.96
N ILE A 68 3.48 -4.26 -8.12
CA ILE A 68 4.11 -4.05 -9.44
C ILE A 68 4.41 -2.56 -9.64
N SER A 69 3.50 -1.66 -9.29
CA SER A 69 3.70 -0.22 -9.41
C SER A 69 4.90 0.28 -8.59
N MET A 70 5.06 -0.20 -7.36
CA MET A 70 6.21 0.13 -6.51
C MET A 70 7.50 -0.48 -7.04
N ALA A 71 7.45 -1.75 -7.48
CA ALA A 71 8.61 -2.44 -8.01
C ALA A 71 9.17 -1.81 -9.29
N GLU A 72 8.32 -1.18 -10.13
CA GLU A 72 8.77 -0.35 -11.27
C GLU A 72 9.61 0.85 -10.84
N GLY A 73 9.46 1.31 -9.62
CA GLY A 73 10.22 2.42 -9.05
C GLY A 73 11.55 2.03 -8.42
N LEU A 74 11.75 0.74 -8.10
CA LEU A 74 12.95 0.23 -7.45
C LEU A 74 14.18 0.29 -8.35
N ASP A 75 15.29 0.75 -7.78
CA ASP A 75 16.62 0.65 -8.40
C ASP A 75 17.07 -0.83 -8.51
N GLU A 76 18.19 -1.06 -9.20
CA GLU A 76 18.79 -2.38 -9.31
C GLU A 76 19.17 -2.93 -7.92
N GLY A 77 18.84 -4.19 -7.68
CA GLY A 77 19.05 -4.86 -6.38
C GLY A 77 18.06 -4.50 -5.28
N GLY A 78 17.09 -3.61 -5.55
CA GLY A 78 15.97 -3.35 -4.65
C GLY A 78 14.97 -4.52 -4.63
N ARG A 79 14.31 -4.74 -3.51
CA ARG A 79 13.35 -5.84 -3.27
C ARG A 79 12.07 -5.33 -2.65
N LEU A 80 10.96 -5.93 -3.04
CA LEU A 80 9.64 -5.72 -2.44
C LEU A 80 9.13 -7.05 -1.92
N TYR A 81 8.76 -7.08 -0.65
CA TYR A 81 8.16 -8.22 0.05
C TYR A 81 6.70 -7.88 0.31
N THR A 82 5.79 -8.62 -0.30
CA THR A 82 4.35 -8.36 -0.22
C THR A 82 3.60 -9.54 0.37
N PHE A 83 2.69 -9.24 1.29
CA PHE A 83 1.95 -10.23 2.06
C PHE A 83 0.45 -10.17 1.74
N GLU A 84 -0.14 -11.33 1.48
CA GLU A 84 -1.58 -11.51 1.33
C GLU A 84 -2.09 -12.57 2.30
N ILE A 85 -3.07 -12.21 3.10
CA ILE A 85 -3.66 -13.14 4.07
C ILE A 85 -4.73 -14.05 3.45
N ASN A 86 -5.34 -13.60 2.35
CA ASN A 86 -6.36 -14.37 1.64
C ASN A 86 -5.73 -15.26 0.57
N ASP A 87 -5.60 -16.56 0.86
CA ASP A 87 -5.02 -17.56 -0.04
C ASP A 87 -5.86 -17.82 -1.31
N GLU A 88 -7.15 -17.45 -1.31
CA GLU A 88 -7.98 -17.53 -2.53
C GLU A 88 -7.47 -16.61 -3.66
N MET A 89 -6.69 -15.58 -3.31
CA MET A 89 -6.08 -14.68 -4.29
C MET A 89 -4.74 -15.19 -4.86
N GLU A 90 -4.16 -16.26 -4.30
CA GLU A 90 -2.80 -16.68 -4.61
C GLU A 90 -2.57 -16.90 -6.10
N ASP A 91 -3.35 -17.78 -6.73
CA ASP A 91 -3.16 -18.13 -8.15
C ASP A 91 -3.32 -16.92 -9.08
N PHE A 92 -4.31 -16.07 -8.79
CA PHE A 92 -4.54 -14.86 -9.57
C PHE A 92 -3.36 -13.89 -9.44
N THR A 93 -2.97 -13.58 -8.23
CA THR A 93 -1.93 -12.59 -7.92
C THR A 93 -0.55 -13.06 -8.41
N ARG A 94 -0.19 -14.31 -8.13
CA ARG A 94 1.07 -14.92 -8.56
C ARG A 94 1.23 -14.86 -10.06
N LYS A 95 0.21 -15.23 -10.82
CA LYS A 95 0.21 -15.16 -12.29
C LYS A 95 0.53 -13.75 -12.81
N TRP A 96 -0.03 -12.70 -12.17
CA TRP A 96 0.20 -11.34 -12.62
C TRP A 96 1.55 -10.79 -12.18
N ILE A 97 2.03 -11.14 -11.00
CA ILE A 97 3.37 -10.77 -10.55
C ILE A 97 4.43 -11.43 -11.43
N GLU A 98 4.36 -12.75 -11.61
CA GLU A 98 5.34 -13.52 -12.41
C GLU A 98 5.36 -13.13 -13.90
N GLY A 99 4.23 -12.66 -14.43
CA GLY A 99 4.14 -12.19 -15.81
C GLY A 99 4.58 -10.75 -16.02
N SER A 100 4.99 -10.03 -14.97
CA SER A 100 5.45 -8.64 -15.07
C SER A 100 6.95 -8.52 -15.34
N ASP A 101 7.37 -7.39 -15.91
CA ASP A 101 8.78 -7.09 -16.18
C ASP A 101 9.61 -6.84 -14.89
N VAL A 102 8.95 -6.83 -13.73
CA VAL A 102 9.55 -6.59 -12.41
C VAL A 102 9.39 -7.77 -11.45
N ALA A 103 9.02 -8.92 -11.98
CA ALA A 103 8.78 -10.15 -11.20
C ALA A 103 9.98 -10.53 -10.32
N ASP A 104 11.19 -10.34 -10.82
CA ASP A 104 12.44 -10.64 -10.13
C ASP A 104 12.70 -9.75 -8.89
N LYS A 105 12.00 -8.62 -8.78
CA LYS A 105 12.09 -7.70 -7.65
C LYS A 105 11.05 -7.97 -6.55
N ILE A 106 10.04 -8.81 -6.81
CA ILE A 106 8.88 -9.01 -5.93
C ILE A 106 8.93 -10.40 -5.30
N GLU A 107 8.85 -10.45 -3.97
CA GLU A 107 8.62 -11.66 -3.23
C GLU A 107 7.20 -11.66 -2.68
N PHE A 108 6.35 -12.51 -3.26
CA PHE A 108 4.95 -12.65 -2.89
C PHE A 108 4.75 -13.80 -1.90
N ILE A 109 4.21 -13.47 -0.72
CA ILE A 109 4.09 -14.37 0.41
C ILE A 109 2.62 -14.45 0.83
N ILE A 110 2.06 -15.65 0.86
CA ILE A 110 0.76 -15.91 1.49
C ILE A 110 0.98 -16.07 2.99
N GLY A 111 0.32 -15.22 3.79
CA GLY A 111 0.41 -15.25 5.24
C GLY A 111 0.06 -13.91 5.90
N ASP A 112 -0.07 -13.95 7.22
CA ASP A 112 -0.30 -12.76 8.03
C ASP A 112 1.02 -11.98 8.20
N ALA A 113 1.07 -10.78 7.61
CA ALA A 113 2.25 -9.91 7.68
C ALA A 113 2.68 -9.60 9.11
N LEU A 114 1.73 -9.46 10.05
CA LEU A 114 2.03 -9.22 11.47
C LEU A 114 2.91 -10.32 12.08
N GLN A 115 2.74 -11.55 11.61
CA GLN A 115 3.45 -12.71 12.15
C GLN A 115 4.68 -13.06 11.32
N GLU A 116 4.63 -12.88 10.00
CA GLU A 116 5.64 -13.39 9.08
C GLU A 116 6.71 -12.34 8.73
N ALA A 117 6.36 -11.05 8.60
CA ALA A 117 7.34 -10.04 8.21
C ALA A 117 8.52 -9.90 9.19
N PRO A 118 8.33 -9.92 10.53
CA PRO A 118 9.45 -9.89 11.47
C PRO A 118 10.40 -11.11 11.38
N LYS A 119 9.89 -12.27 10.93
CA LYS A 119 10.70 -13.50 10.80
C LYS A 119 11.68 -13.46 9.62
N LEU A 120 11.47 -12.55 8.66
CA LEU A 120 12.40 -12.37 7.55
C LEU A 120 13.78 -11.87 8.01
N GLY A 121 13.86 -11.22 9.19
CA GLY A 121 15.11 -10.65 9.70
C GLY A 121 15.67 -9.54 8.80
N ILE A 122 14.81 -8.85 8.06
CA ILE A 122 15.14 -7.77 7.12
C ILE A 122 14.73 -6.44 7.74
N GLU A 123 15.62 -5.45 7.64
CA GLU A 123 15.23 -4.07 7.90
C GLU A 123 14.69 -3.41 6.63
N PHE A 124 13.55 -2.76 6.75
CA PHE A 124 12.87 -2.10 5.64
C PHE A 124 13.14 -0.59 5.61
N ASP A 125 13.15 -0.02 4.41
CA ASP A 125 13.31 1.43 4.19
C ASP A 125 11.95 2.11 3.95
N LEU A 126 10.99 1.35 3.41
CA LEU A 126 9.63 1.79 3.09
C LEU A 126 8.64 0.67 3.41
N ALA A 127 7.51 1.03 4.02
CA ALA A 127 6.37 0.14 4.17
C ALA A 127 5.13 0.75 3.51
N PHE A 128 4.34 -0.06 2.80
CA PHE A 128 3.01 0.28 2.31
C PHE A 128 1.98 -0.56 3.06
N MET A 129 1.08 0.12 3.79
CA MET A 129 0.05 -0.51 4.61
C MET A 129 -1.30 -0.36 3.92
N ASP A 130 -1.86 -1.47 3.42
CA ASP A 130 -3.20 -1.55 2.81
C ASP A 130 -3.94 -2.84 3.22
N GLY A 131 -3.77 -3.24 4.46
CA GLY A 131 -4.44 -4.41 5.05
C GLY A 131 -5.78 -4.07 5.71
N ASP A 132 -6.23 -4.96 6.62
CA ASP A 132 -7.44 -4.81 7.41
C ASP A 132 -7.34 -3.59 8.34
N LYS A 133 -8.27 -2.65 8.20
CA LYS A 133 -8.27 -1.37 8.91
C LYS A 133 -8.42 -1.51 10.43
N ARG A 134 -9.03 -2.61 10.90
CA ARG A 134 -9.18 -2.93 12.32
C ARG A 134 -7.84 -3.20 13.03
N THR A 135 -6.81 -3.58 12.27
CA THR A 135 -5.48 -3.92 12.79
C THR A 135 -4.41 -2.88 12.44
N TYR A 136 -4.79 -1.71 11.91
CA TYR A 136 -3.85 -0.70 11.41
C TYR A 136 -2.85 -0.24 12.47
N ARG A 137 -3.28 -0.06 13.72
CA ARG A 137 -2.38 0.30 14.80
C ARG A 137 -1.35 -0.81 15.09
N ASP A 138 -1.79 -2.05 15.10
CA ASP A 138 -0.89 -3.19 15.37
C ASP A 138 0.09 -3.38 14.20
N CYS A 139 -0.39 -3.22 12.96
CA CYS A 139 0.46 -3.20 11.77
C CYS A 139 1.52 -2.09 11.85
N TYR A 140 1.12 -0.89 12.24
CA TYR A 140 2.02 0.24 12.42
C TYR A 140 3.12 -0.06 13.44
N GLU A 141 2.79 -0.55 14.63
CA GLU A 141 3.78 -0.88 15.64
C GLU A 141 4.72 -2.03 15.19
N MET A 142 4.19 -3.02 14.50
CA MET A 142 5.02 -4.07 13.91
C MET A 142 5.98 -3.46 12.88
N VAL A 143 5.49 -2.65 11.95
CA VAL A 143 6.31 -1.97 10.94
C VAL A 143 7.39 -1.11 11.61
N MET A 144 7.03 -0.31 12.63
CA MET A 144 7.99 0.49 13.39
C MET A 144 9.12 -0.33 14.02
N SER A 145 8.87 -1.60 14.34
CA SER A 145 9.88 -2.49 14.94
C SER A 145 10.91 -3.03 13.94
N ILE A 146 10.60 -2.99 12.63
CA ILE A 146 11.44 -3.55 11.56
C ILE A 146 11.82 -2.51 10.48
N LEU A 147 11.35 -1.27 10.64
CA LEU A 147 11.68 -0.16 9.75
C LEU A 147 12.94 0.55 10.24
N LYS A 148 13.81 0.94 9.32
CA LYS A 148 15.02 1.72 9.66
C LYS A 148 14.68 3.12 10.17
N PRO A 149 15.52 3.69 11.06
CA PRO A 149 15.46 5.12 11.35
C PRO A 149 15.52 5.94 10.05
N GLY A 150 14.67 6.97 9.94
CA GLY A 150 14.51 7.77 8.71
C GLY A 150 13.69 7.11 7.61
N GLY A 151 13.21 5.87 7.81
CA GLY A 151 12.34 5.15 6.87
C GLY A 151 10.94 5.75 6.76
N PHE A 152 10.18 5.28 5.78
CA PHE A 152 8.85 5.82 5.46
C PHE A 152 7.76 4.75 5.55
N ILE A 153 6.57 5.17 5.96
CA ILE A 153 5.35 4.37 5.89
C ILE A 153 4.33 5.13 5.05
N LEU A 154 3.72 4.44 4.12
CA LEU A 154 2.56 4.90 3.33
C LEU A 154 1.36 4.10 3.82
N ALA A 155 0.40 4.74 4.48
CA ALA A 155 -0.82 4.10 4.96
C ALA A 155 -2.00 4.51 4.07
N ASP A 156 -2.63 3.53 3.42
CA ASP A 156 -3.75 3.77 2.49
C ASP A 156 -5.10 3.80 3.21
N ASN A 157 -6.09 4.45 2.60
CA ASN A 157 -7.47 4.59 3.03
C ASN A 157 -7.65 5.26 4.40
N THR A 158 -6.79 6.18 4.76
CA THR A 158 -6.81 6.83 6.09
C THR A 158 -7.92 7.87 6.25
N LEU A 159 -8.65 8.22 5.18
CA LEU A 159 -9.89 9.02 5.22
C LEU A 159 -11.14 8.17 5.08
N TRP A 160 -11.03 6.92 4.62
CA TRP A 160 -12.08 5.90 4.58
C TRP A 160 -13.40 6.40 4.00
N ASP A 161 -13.40 6.87 2.73
CA ASP A 161 -14.56 7.47 2.03
C ASP A 161 -15.21 8.64 2.81
N GLY A 162 -14.46 9.30 3.71
CA GLY A 162 -14.98 10.36 4.58
C GLY A 162 -15.72 9.85 5.84
N HIS A 163 -15.78 8.54 6.07
CA HIS A 163 -16.43 7.97 7.25
C HIS A 163 -15.82 8.45 8.56
N VAL A 164 -14.53 8.79 8.57
CA VAL A 164 -13.81 9.31 9.76
C VAL A 164 -14.37 10.65 10.30
N VAL A 165 -15.27 11.30 9.57
CA VAL A 165 -15.94 12.55 9.99
C VAL A 165 -17.46 12.42 9.93
N ASP A 166 -18.02 11.24 9.65
CA ASP A 166 -19.45 10.99 9.55
C ASP A 166 -19.93 10.09 10.70
N HIS A 167 -20.65 10.67 11.66
CA HIS A 167 -21.19 9.97 12.82
C HIS A 167 -22.12 8.78 12.50
N ALA A 168 -22.59 8.65 11.25
CA ALA A 168 -23.35 7.46 10.83
C ALA A 168 -22.49 6.17 10.90
N TYR A 169 -21.16 6.30 10.85
CA TYR A 169 -20.22 5.19 10.88
C TYR A 169 -19.50 4.97 12.21
N ASP A 170 -19.85 5.70 13.29
CA ASP A 170 -19.22 5.57 14.61
C ASP A 170 -19.19 4.13 15.17
N LYS A 171 -20.08 3.25 14.69
CA LYS A 171 -20.16 1.83 15.09
C LYS A 171 -19.48 0.88 14.10
N ASP A 172 -19.00 1.37 12.97
CA ASP A 172 -18.27 0.56 12.02
C ASP A 172 -16.85 0.28 12.51
N ARG A 173 -16.50 -1.00 12.62
CA ARG A 173 -15.19 -1.41 13.18
C ARG A 173 -13.99 -1.01 12.31
N GLN A 174 -14.18 -0.89 11.00
CA GLN A 174 -13.13 -0.44 10.10
C GLN A 174 -12.87 1.05 10.31
N THR A 175 -13.94 1.86 10.38
CA THR A 175 -13.86 3.29 10.69
C THR A 175 -13.18 3.53 12.03
N GLN A 176 -13.61 2.83 13.07
CA GLN A 176 -12.99 2.93 14.41
C GLN A 176 -11.50 2.57 14.39
N GLY A 177 -11.10 1.58 13.59
CA GLY A 177 -9.70 1.19 13.44
C GLY A 177 -8.88 2.31 12.81
N ILE A 178 -9.38 2.94 11.74
CA ILE A 178 -8.72 4.07 11.08
C ILE A 178 -8.67 5.31 12.00
N GLU A 179 -9.75 5.66 12.67
CA GLU A 179 -9.76 6.78 13.62
C GLU A 179 -8.74 6.56 14.74
N THR A 180 -8.73 5.36 15.33
CA THR A 180 -7.75 4.98 16.36
C THR A 180 -6.32 5.10 15.86
N PHE A 181 -6.06 4.65 14.63
CA PHE A 181 -4.74 4.76 14.00
C PHE A 181 -4.36 6.23 13.75
N ASN A 182 -5.23 7.01 13.11
CA ASN A 182 -4.98 8.42 12.82
C ASN A 182 -4.71 9.23 14.08
N ASP A 183 -5.51 9.02 15.12
CA ASP A 183 -5.35 9.66 16.43
C ASP A 183 -4.05 9.26 17.13
N TYR A 184 -3.65 8.00 16.97
CA TYR A 184 -2.43 7.47 17.54
C TYR A 184 -1.19 8.09 16.91
N ILE A 185 -1.09 8.05 15.57
CA ILE A 185 0.09 8.62 14.87
C ILE A 185 0.17 10.14 14.99
N ALA A 186 -0.98 10.84 15.10
CA ALA A 186 -1.00 12.29 15.30
C ALA A 186 -0.32 12.74 16.61
N ARG A 187 -0.19 11.85 17.59
CA ARG A 187 0.43 12.09 18.89
C ARG A 187 1.79 11.37 19.05
N ASP A 188 2.21 10.63 18.04
CA ASP A 188 3.45 9.85 18.12
C ASP A 188 4.66 10.75 17.82
N GLU A 189 5.44 11.03 18.86
CA GLU A 189 6.63 11.86 18.74
C GLU A 189 7.78 11.21 17.94
N ARG A 190 7.70 9.89 17.67
CA ARG A 190 8.69 9.16 16.89
C ARG A 190 8.63 9.47 15.39
N VAL A 191 7.55 10.07 14.92
CA VAL A 191 7.29 10.28 13.50
C VAL A 191 6.90 11.72 13.15
N GLU A 192 6.92 12.05 11.89
CA GLU A 192 6.25 13.18 11.27
C GLU A 192 5.34 12.63 10.17
N GLN A 193 4.14 13.18 10.02
CA GLN A 193 3.12 12.65 9.10
C GLN A 193 2.33 13.74 8.40
N VAL A 194 1.78 13.38 7.24
CA VAL A 194 0.82 14.21 6.49
C VAL A 194 -0.19 13.31 5.77
N ILE A 195 -1.47 13.67 5.86
CA ILE A 195 -2.55 13.01 5.11
C ILE A 195 -2.73 13.72 3.78
N LEU A 196 -2.61 13.00 2.67
CA LEU A 196 -2.95 13.47 1.34
C LEU A 196 -4.39 13.04 1.00
N PRO A 197 -5.26 13.96 0.52
CA PRO A 197 -6.62 13.62 0.12
C PRO A 197 -6.63 12.99 -1.30
N LEU A 198 -5.91 11.89 -1.44
CA LEU A 198 -5.87 11.07 -2.64
C LEU A 198 -6.76 9.86 -2.46
N ARG A 199 -7.77 9.67 -3.33
CA ARG A 199 -8.78 8.61 -3.16
C ARG A 199 -9.34 8.63 -1.72
N ASP A 200 -9.20 7.53 -1.00
CA ASP A 200 -9.68 7.37 0.38
C ASP A 200 -8.66 7.85 1.43
N GLY A 201 -7.73 8.69 1.03
CA GLY A 201 -6.66 9.22 1.87
C GLY A 201 -5.40 8.36 1.88
N LEU A 202 -4.26 8.98 1.65
CA LEU A 202 -2.95 8.36 1.78
C LEU A 202 -2.14 9.14 2.82
N THR A 203 -1.78 8.51 3.92
CA THR A 203 -0.92 9.12 4.93
C THR A 203 0.53 8.77 4.69
N LEU A 204 1.35 9.79 4.50
CA LEU A 204 2.81 9.68 4.47
C LEU A 204 3.34 9.87 5.89
N ILE A 205 4.13 8.92 6.35
CA ILE A 205 4.74 8.94 7.68
C ILE A 205 6.24 8.74 7.51
N ARG A 206 7.05 9.56 8.18
CA ARG A 206 8.50 9.41 8.23
C ARG A 206 8.94 9.17 9.66
N VAL A 207 9.69 8.11 9.88
CA VAL A 207 10.32 7.83 11.19
C VAL A 207 11.46 8.82 11.41
N LYS A 208 11.51 9.46 12.57
CA LYS A 208 12.60 10.36 12.95
C LYS A 208 13.87 9.55 13.22
N ASN A 209 15.03 10.19 13.04
CA ASN A 209 16.34 9.59 13.32
C ASN A 209 16.59 9.55 14.82
#